data_475dfaaaab6bb8a7abea29bd0b45ad77
#
_entry.id   475dfaaaab6bb8a7abea29bd0b45ad77
#
_cell.length_a   1.000
_cell.length_b   1.000
_cell.length_c   1.000
_cell.angle_alpha   90.00
_cell.angle_beta   90.00
_cell.angle_gamma   90.00
#
_symmetry.space_group_name_H-M   'P 1'
#
loop_
_entity.id
_entity.type
_entity.pdbx_description
1 polymer ?
#
loop_
_entity_poly.entity_id
_entity_poly.type
_entity_poly.pdbx_seq_one_letter_code
_entity_poly.pdbx_strand_id
1 'polypeptide(L)'
;EIYTLSLHDALPISSLVGVCHAARSLREGDSMRAGTSLVDLGKYNENVVIHAFRRLGASSQREVAASTGLSVQAVSAIVRGLQKQGLLTEVGTRVNGRGRPRILLDIVGSARIAIGVHIDPSLTTAVALDLNGEVAASASSTDVDSENPGSAMAKVAAMVQRLVRDGSIDEQRLVGACLALPGPVDPATGAPGSAVWLPGWARVPLGEILGEHLRMPVPVVKDTLAAVIGENWVRGGESLDSTMVFVYIGTGTGLGLSVNGEPVRGFSGNSGEVGAMMTALGSNGPGEP
;
A
#
# COMPACT_ATOMS: atom_id res chain seq x y z
N GLU A 1 15.54 -11.35 -9.94
CA GLU A 1 14.99 -12.61 -9.37
C GLU A 1 13.53 -12.72 -9.78
N ILE A 2 13.14 -13.86 -10.31
CA ILE A 2 11.77 -14.15 -10.72
C ILE A 2 11.12 -14.94 -9.58
N TYR A 3 10.18 -14.33 -8.90
CA TYR A 3 9.36 -15.03 -7.91
C TYR A 3 8.06 -15.46 -8.55
N THR A 4 7.80 -16.75 -8.58
CA THR A 4 6.52 -17.34 -9.00
C THR A 4 5.69 -17.59 -7.75
N LEU A 5 4.62 -16.81 -7.55
CA LEU A 5 3.67 -17.07 -6.48
C LEU A 5 2.62 -18.07 -6.96
N SER A 6 2.36 -19.08 -6.15
CA SER A 6 1.35 -20.10 -6.40
C SER A 6 -0.08 -19.51 -6.31
N LEU A 7 -1.02 -20.12 -7.00
CA LEU A 7 -2.46 -19.76 -6.98
C LEU A 7 -3.11 -19.72 -5.58
N HIS A 8 -2.42 -20.21 -4.55
CA HIS A 8 -2.88 -20.18 -3.15
C HIS A 8 -2.32 -19.02 -2.32
N ASP A 9 -1.30 -18.33 -2.86
CA ASP A 9 -0.76 -17.15 -2.22
C ASP A 9 -1.43 -15.93 -2.87
N ALA A 10 -2.52 -15.47 -2.26
CA ALA A 10 -3.04 -14.13 -2.50
C ALA A 10 -1.87 -13.16 -2.56
N LEU A 11 -1.99 -12.08 -3.36
CA LEU A 11 -0.99 -10.98 -3.45
C LEU A 11 -0.24 -10.85 -2.13
N PRO A 12 1.09 -10.72 -2.12
CA PRO A 12 1.84 -10.66 -0.88
C PRO A 12 1.12 -9.73 0.07
N ILE A 13 0.69 -10.27 1.19
CA ILE A 13 -0.19 -9.60 2.17
C ILE A 13 0.40 -8.25 2.58
N SER A 14 1.74 -8.16 2.58
CA SER A 14 2.53 -6.93 2.74
C SER A 14 2.25 -5.84 1.68
N SER A 15 1.72 -6.21 0.51
CA SER A 15 1.48 -5.28 -0.61
C SER A 15 0.42 -4.23 -0.32
N LEU A 16 -0.48 -4.48 0.61
CA LEU A 16 -1.62 -3.62 0.88
C LEU A 16 -1.33 -2.44 1.84
N VAL A 17 -0.21 -2.47 2.58
CA VAL A 17 0.18 -1.39 3.52
C VAL A 17 0.59 -0.11 2.81
N GLY A 18 1.46 -0.24 1.82
CA GLY A 18 1.95 0.91 1.06
C GLY A 18 0.80 1.67 0.39
N VAL A 19 -0.29 0.98 0.06
CA VAL A 19 -1.45 1.56 -0.60
C VAL A 19 -2.24 2.48 0.31
N CYS A 20 -2.47 2.13 1.57
CA CYS A 20 -3.20 3.02 2.49
C CYS A 20 -2.42 4.31 2.76
N HIS A 21 -1.09 4.24 2.80
CA HIS A 21 -0.25 5.44 2.97
C HIS A 21 -0.14 6.23 1.65
N ALA A 22 0.11 5.55 0.53
CA ALA A 22 0.15 6.15 -0.79
C ALA A 22 -1.20 6.70 -1.25
N ALA A 23 -2.32 6.09 -0.87
CA ALA A 23 -3.65 6.54 -1.23
C ALA A 23 -4.03 7.87 -0.56
N ARG A 24 -3.44 8.18 0.60
CA ARG A 24 -3.58 9.51 1.22
C ARG A 24 -2.77 10.56 0.44
N SER A 25 -1.60 10.20 -0.06
CA SER A 25 -0.79 11.05 -0.95
C SER A 25 -1.34 11.10 -2.39
N LEU A 26 -2.21 10.16 -2.78
CA LEU A 26 -2.85 10.12 -4.10
C LEU A 26 -3.82 11.27 -4.34
N ARG A 27 -4.48 11.78 -3.30
CA ARG A 27 -5.30 13.00 -3.37
C ARG A 27 -4.44 14.26 -3.38
N GLU A 28 -3.19 14.19 -2.93
CA GLU A 28 -2.25 15.31 -2.84
C GLU A 28 -1.29 15.39 -4.05
N GLY A 29 -1.14 14.30 -4.82
CA GLY A 29 -0.18 14.20 -5.95
C GLY A 29 -0.50 15.03 -7.20
N ASP A 30 -1.71 15.59 -7.30
CA ASP A 30 -2.09 16.46 -8.41
C ASP A 30 -1.65 17.93 -8.23
N SER A 31 -0.99 18.24 -7.11
CA SER A 31 -0.66 19.63 -6.74
C SER A 31 0.78 20.08 -7.05
N MET A 32 1.61 19.28 -7.72
CA MET A 32 2.98 19.72 -8.08
C MET A 32 3.03 20.90 -9.09
N ARG A 33 1.86 21.38 -9.56
CA ARG A 33 1.73 22.62 -10.36
C ARG A 33 1.17 23.81 -9.59
N ALA A 34 0.75 23.60 -8.32
CA ALA A 34 0.33 24.66 -7.41
C ALA A 34 1.41 24.84 -6.33
N GLY A 35 1.59 26.06 -5.83
CA GLY A 35 2.57 26.34 -4.78
C GLY A 35 2.30 25.48 -3.53
N THR A 36 3.34 24.80 -3.04
CA THR A 36 3.26 23.94 -1.85
C THR A 36 3.15 24.80 -0.59
N SER A 37 2.16 24.56 0.25
CA SER A 37 2.03 25.28 1.51
C SER A 37 3.11 24.82 2.51
N LEU A 38 3.44 25.68 3.50
CA LEU A 38 4.39 25.30 4.59
C LEU A 38 3.88 24.09 5.39
N VAL A 39 2.56 23.92 5.49
CA VAL A 39 1.93 22.77 6.17
C VAL A 39 2.16 21.47 5.38
N ASP A 40 2.03 21.54 4.07
CA ASP A 40 2.23 20.37 3.19
C ASP A 40 3.71 19.99 3.16
N LEU A 41 4.60 20.95 3.14
CA LEU A 41 6.05 20.72 3.25
C LEU A 41 6.41 20.09 4.60
N GLY A 42 5.74 20.50 5.68
CA GLY A 42 5.92 19.91 7.01
C GLY A 42 5.53 18.42 7.02
N LYS A 43 4.36 18.07 6.48
CA LYS A 43 3.88 16.69 6.36
C LYS A 43 4.79 15.85 5.45
N TYR A 44 5.22 16.42 4.32
CA TYR A 44 6.15 15.76 3.42
C TYR A 44 7.45 15.39 4.15
N ASN A 45 8.05 16.33 4.87
CA ASN A 45 9.28 16.07 5.64
C ASN A 45 9.08 15.07 6.78
N GLU A 46 7.89 15.05 7.41
CA GLU A 46 7.53 14.04 8.42
C GLU A 46 7.52 12.63 7.79
N ASN A 47 6.91 12.48 6.62
CA ASN A 47 6.91 11.22 5.87
C ASN A 47 8.34 10.80 5.46
N VAL A 48 9.15 11.72 4.98
CA VAL A 48 10.57 11.47 4.63
C VAL A 48 11.34 10.93 5.84
N VAL A 49 11.12 11.48 7.03
CA VAL A 49 11.77 11.03 8.27
C VAL A 49 11.27 9.64 8.69
N ILE A 50 9.96 9.37 8.62
CA ILE A 50 9.39 8.04 8.90
C ILE A 50 10.00 6.99 7.95
N HIS A 51 10.01 7.28 6.65
CA HIS A 51 10.61 6.37 5.66
C HIS A 51 12.10 6.13 5.91
N ALA A 52 12.84 7.16 6.36
CA ALA A 52 14.24 7.01 6.70
C ALA A 52 14.44 6.08 7.90
N PHE A 53 13.64 6.22 8.98
CA PHE A 53 13.70 5.30 10.11
C PHE A 53 13.34 3.87 9.70
N ARG A 54 12.30 3.68 8.88
CA ARG A 54 11.96 2.35 8.37
C ARG A 54 13.12 1.68 7.61
N ARG A 55 13.77 2.44 6.75
CA ARG A 55 14.89 1.94 5.94
C ARG A 55 16.14 1.64 6.75
N LEU A 56 16.46 2.50 7.71
CA LEU A 56 17.69 2.41 8.50
C LEU A 56 17.53 1.50 9.73
N GLY A 57 16.29 1.24 10.15
CA GLY A 57 16.01 0.62 11.45
C GLY A 57 16.40 1.56 12.61
N ALA A 58 16.76 0.97 13.73
CA ALA A 58 17.18 1.69 14.92
C ALA A 58 18.35 2.66 14.65
N SER A 59 18.06 3.95 14.59
CA SER A 59 18.98 4.97 14.10
C SER A 59 18.96 6.25 14.94
N SER A 60 20.07 7.00 14.89
CA SER A 60 20.15 8.31 15.51
C SER A 60 19.61 9.41 14.59
N GLN A 61 19.17 10.53 15.17
CA GLN A 61 18.71 11.69 14.40
C GLN A 61 19.76 12.21 13.39
N ARG A 62 21.05 12.03 13.67
CA ARG A 62 22.12 12.42 12.75
C ARG A 62 22.21 11.50 11.54
N GLU A 63 22.01 10.19 11.72
CA GLU A 63 21.98 9.23 10.63
C GLU A 63 20.79 9.51 9.72
N VAL A 64 19.62 9.78 10.31
CA VAL A 64 18.42 10.18 9.56
C VAL A 64 18.63 11.49 8.81
N ALA A 65 19.22 12.50 9.45
CA ALA A 65 19.54 13.77 8.78
C ALA A 65 20.49 13.57 7.59
N ALA A 66 21.52 12.74 7.74
CA ALA A 66 22.47 12.42 6.67
C ALA A 66 21.79 11.69 5.50
N SER A 67 20.83 10.79 5.78
CA SER A 67 20.17 10.01 4.74
C SER A 67 19.06 10.77 4.02
N THR A 68 18.48 11.81 4.66
CA THR A 68 17.36 12.57 4.09
C THR A 68 17.76 13.93 3.51
N GLY A 69 18.98 14.39 3.78
CA GLY A 69 19.42 15.75 3.43
C GLY A 69 18.79 16.86 4.30
N LEU A 70 17.96 16.52 5.27
CA LEU A 70 17.38 17.49 6.19
C LEU A 70 18.39 17.94 7.24
N SER A 71 18.25 19.16 7.75
CA SER A 71 19.08 19.62 8.87
C SER A 71 18.77 18.81 10.14
N VAL A 72 19.78 18.64 11.01
CA VAL A 72 19.60 17.93 12.29
C VAL A 72 18.54 18.60 13.16
N GLN A 73 18.41 19.93 13.09
CA GLN A 73 17.39 20.69 13.81
C GLN A 73 15.97 20.35 13.29
N ALA A 74 15.79 20.27 11.97
CA ALA A 74 14.52 19.88 11.36
C ALA A 74 14.14 18.46 11.77
N VAL A 75 15.06 17.49 11.63
CA VAL A 75 14.85 16.11 12.05
C VAL A 75 14.50 16.05 13.55
N SER A 76 15.21 16.80 14.40
CA SER A 76 14.94 16.83 15.85
C SER A 76 13.53 17.36 16.17
N ALA A 77 13.05 18.37 15.44
CA ALA A 77 11.69 18.88 15.62
C ALA A 77 10.64 17.83 15.21
N ILE A 78 10.83 17.18 14.07
CA ILE A 78 9.95 16.13 13.56
C ILE A 78 9.94 14.94 14.53
N VAL A 79 11.10 14.45 14.95
CA VAL A 79 11.24 13.33 15.88
C VAL A 79 10.47 13.58 17.18
N ARG A 80 10.56 14.77 17.76
CA ARG A 80 9.76 15.11 18.96
C ARG A 80 8.26 15.02 18.69
N GLY A 81 7.80 15.43 17.52
CA GLY A 81 6.41 15.30 17.10
C GLY A 81 5.99 13.82 17.00
N LEU A 82 6.80 13.00 16.34
CA LEU A 82 6.57 11.58 16.17
C LEU A 82 6.60 10.79 17.50
N GLN A 83 7.53 11.14 18.41
CA GLN A 83 7.57 10.56 19.75
C GLN A 83 6.31 10.92 20.56
N LYS A 84 5.86 12.17 20.47
CA LYS A 84 4.60 12.61 21.13
C LYS A 84 3.37 11.86 20.59
N GLN A 85 3.38 11.49 19.32
CA GLN A 85 2.35 10.67 18.67
C GLN A 85 2.50 9.17 18.97
N GLY A 86 3.57 8.74 19.66
CA GLY A 86 3.87 7.35 19.93
C GLY A 86 4.35 6.55 18.72
N LEU A 87 4.80 7.23 17.64
CA LEU A 87 5.26 6.59 16.41
C LEU A 87 6.74 6.22 16.45
N LEU A 88 7.53 6.89 17.29
CA LEU A 88 8.95 6.62 17.53
C LEU A 88 9.20 6.43 19.02
N THR A 89 10.11 5.50 19.34
CA THR A 89 10.57 5.26 20.71
C THR A 89 12.09 5.16 20.78
N GLU A 90 12.65 5.43 21.95
CA GLU A 90 14.07 5.19 22.22
C GLU A 90 14.31 3.70 22.45
N VAL A 91 15.23 3.11 21.69
CA VAL A 91 15.54 1.68 21.76
C VAL A 91 16.95 1.39 22.28
N GLY A 92 17.74 2.41 22.53
CA GLY A 92 19.09 2.25 23.08
C GLY A 92 20.01 3.42 22.77
N THR A 93 21.30 3.18 22.98
CA THR A 93 22.37 4.15 22.67
C THR A 93 23.50 3.47 21.93
N ARG A 94 24.14 4.21 21.02
CA ARG A 94 25.35 3.76 20.31
C ARG A 94 26.53 4.67 20.64
N VAL A 95 27.63 4.07 21.05
CA VAL A 95 28.91 4.78 21.32
C VAL A 95 29.81 4.59 20.10
N ASN A 96 30.12 5.68 19.39
CA ASN A 96 31.06 5.65 18.28
C ASN A 96 32.34 6.41 18.71
N GLY A 97 33.36 5.67 19.17
CA GLY A 97 34.64 6.23 19.59
C GLY A 97 34.55 7.16 20.82
N ARG A 98 35.40 8.21 20.87
CA ARG A 98 35.41 9.22 21.96
C ARG A 98 34.35 10.27 21.70
N GLY A 99 33.11 10.03 22.09
CA GLY A 99 32.01 11.01 21.93
C GLY A 99 30.85 10.73 22.87
N ARG A 100 29.92 11.69 22.99
CA ARG A 100 28.67 11.47 23.74
C ARG A 100 27.88 10.34 23.06
N PRO A 101 27.35 9.37 23.82
CA PRO A 101 26.48 8.32 23.28
C PRO A 101 25.33 8.91 22.48
N ARG A 102 25.03 8.32 21.35
CA ARG A 102 23.90 8.72 20.48
C ARG A 102 22.69 7.89 20.85
N ILE A 103 21.57 8.55 21.12
CA ILE A 103 20.28 7.88 21.32
C ILE A 103 19.85 7.28 19.99
N LEU A 104 19.47 6.03 20.00
CA LEU A 104 18.86 5.32 18.88
C LEU A 104 17.35 5.33 19.06
N LEU A 105 16.66 5.65 17.99
CA LEU A 105 15.21 5.68 17.88
C LEU A 105 14.77 4.65 16.85
N ASP A 106 13.61 4.07 17.06
CA ASP A 106 13.00 3.14 16.11
C ASP A 106 11.49 3.36 16.03
N ILE A 107 10.89 2.87 14.95
CA ILE A 107 9.45 2.93 14.75
C ILE A 107 8.74 1.97 15.70
N VAL A 108 7.67 2.45 16.30
CA VAL A 108 6.71 1.61 17.02
C VAL A 108 5.73 1.03 15.98
N GLY A 109 6.03 -0.14 15.44
CA GLY A 109 5.25 -0.76 14.36
C GLY A 109 3.76 -0.78 14.68
N SER A 110 3.39 -1.29 15.85
CA SER A 110 2.01 -1.41 16.29
C SER A 110 1.29 -0.08 16.61
N ALA A 111 1.97 1.07 16.50
CA ALA A 111 1.36 2.38 16.80
C ALA A 111 0.24 2.75 15.81
N ARG A 112 0.31 2.26 14.58
CA ARG A 112 -0.73 2.44 13.56
C ARG A 112 -0.94 1.15 12.79
N ILE A 113 -2.20 0.94 12.40
CA ILE A 113 -2.63 -0.25 11.64
C ILE A 113 -3.38 0.25 10.39
N ALA A 114 -3.06 -0.34 9.25
CA ALA A 114 -3.78 -0.13 8.00
C ALA A 114 -4.51 -1.42 7.59
N ILE A 115 -5.69 -1.28 7.00
CA ILE A 115 -6.46 -2.41 6.47
C ILE A 115 -6.28 -2.45 4.96
N GLY A 116 -5.84 -3.60 4.43
CA GLY A 116 -5.85 -3.87 3.00
C GLY A 116 -6.92 -4.92 2.67
N VAL A 117 -7.67 -4.69 1.61
CA VAL A 117 -8.62 -5.68 1.07
C VAL A 117 -8.28 -5.92 -0.39
N HIS A 118 -8.12 -7.17 -0.77
CA HIS A 118 -7.98 -7.60 -2.16
C HIS A 118 -9.19 -8.44 -2.53
N ILE A 119 -9.84 -8.10 -3.63
CA ILE A 119 -10.94 -8.89 -4.19
C ILE A 119 -10.50 -9.42 -5.55
N ASP A 120 -10.32 -10.73 -5.61
CA ASP A 120 -10.26 -11.52 -6.84
C ASP A 120 -11.63 -12.20 -7.05
N PRO A 121 -12.04 -12.53 -8.27
CA PRO A 121 -13.33 -13.21 -8.51
C PRO A 121 -13.55 -14.51 -7.72
N SER A 122 -12.48 -15.18 -7.33
CA SER A 122 -12.52 -16.45 -6.59
C SER A 122 -12.26 -16.31 -5.09
N LEU A 123 -11.65 -15.20 -4.66
CA LEU A 123 -11.18 -15.03 -3.29
C LEU A 123 -11.14 -13.55 -2.88
N THR A 124 -11.72 -13.23 -1.74
CA THR A 124 -11.49 -11.97 -1.05
C THR A 124 -10.55 -12.19 0.12
N THR A 125 -9.52 -11.35 0.22
CA THR A 125 -8.58 -11.37 1.35
C THR A 125 -8.55 -10.01 2.01
N ALA A 126 -8.62 -9.97 3.33
CA ALA A 126 -8.41 -8.77 4.14
C ALA A 126 -7.24 -8.98 5.10
N VAL A 127 -6.42 -7.94 5.27
CA VAL A 127 -5.27 -7.95 6.17
C VAL A 127 -5.20 -6.67 6.97
N ALA A 128 -4.77 -6.79 8.21
CA ALA A 128 -4.37 -5.68 9.04
C ALA A 128 -2.85 -5.68 9.18
N LEU A 129 -2.24 -4.57 8.86
CA LEU A 129 -0.79 -4.44 8.79
C LEU A 129 -0.32 -3.27 9.65
N ASP A 130 0.78 -3.46 10.32
CA ASP A 130 1.42 -2.43 11.13
C ASP A 130 2.35 -1.52 10.28
N LEU A 131 2.97 -0.50 10.90
CA LEU A 131 3.87 0.42 10.20
C LEU A 131 5.13 -0.26 9.64
N ASN A 132 5.53 -1.40 10.18
CA ASN A 132 6.66 -2.17 9.67
C ASN A 132 6.29 -3.08 8.50
N GLY A 133 4.98 -3.25 8.24
CA GLY A 133 4.47 -4.17 7.24
C GLY A 133 4.24 -5.58 7.79
N GLU A 134 4.31 -5.73 9.10
CA GLU A 134 4.02 -7.02 9.76
C GLU A 134 2.51 -7.25 9.81
N VAL A 135 2.11 -8.51 9.58
CA VAL A 135 0.70 -8.92 9.57
C VAL A 135 0.20 -9.04 11.00
N ALA A 136 -0.65 -8.11 11.43
CA ALA A 136 -1.31 -8.19 12.74
C ALA A 136 -2.50 -9.16 12.74
N ALA A 137 -3.26 -9.22 11.64
CA ALA A 137 -4.36 -10.16 11.44
C ALA A 137 -4.67 -10.34 9.96
N SER A 138 -5.25 -11.48 9.59
CA SER A 138 -5.72 -11.75 8.22
C SER A 138 -7.01 -12.55 8.22
N ALA A 139 -7.80 -12.38 7.16
CA ALA A 139 -9.02 -13.15 6.91
C ALA A 139 -9.22 -13.32 5.41
N SER A 140 -9.84 -14.42 5.01
CA SER A 140 -10.20 -14.66 3.62
C SER A 140 -11.59 -15.27 3.50
N SER A 141 -12.22 -15.11 2.33
CA SER A 141 -13.53 -15.67 2.02
C SER A 141 -13.62 -15.95 0.52
N THR A 142 -14.19 -17.09 0.17
CA THR A 142 -14.55 -17.45 -1.20
C THR A 142 -15.99 -17.04 -1.57
N ASP A 143 -16.73 -16.46 -0.61
CA ASP A 143 -18.10 -15.97 -0.84
C ASP A 143 -18.07 -14.57 -1.46
N VAL A 144 -17.72 -14.51 -2.74
CA VAL A 144 -17.72 -13.27 -3.54
C VAL A 144 -19.05 -13.18 -4.29
N ASP A 145 -19.85 -12.15 -3.95
CA ASP A 145 -21.10 -11.88 -4.68
C ASP A 145 -20.78 -11.11 -5.97
N SER A 146 -20.49 -11.84 -7.04
CA SER A 146 -20.10 -11.26 -8.33
C SER A 146 -21.22 -10.50 -9.05
N GLU A 147 -22.48 -10.73 -8.67
CA GLU A 147 -23.64 -10.12 -9.32
C GLU A 147 -24.10 -8.83 -8.61
N ASN A 148 -23.92 -8.77 -7.28
CA ASN A 148 -24.38 -7.63 -6.48
C ASN A 148 -23.22 -6.96 -5.72
N PRO A 149 -22.63 -5.89 -6.27
CA PRO A 149 -21.50 -5.20 -5.64
C PRO A 149 -21.84 -4.59 -4.27
N GLY A 150 -23.09 -4.14 -4.04
CA GLY A 150 -23.52 -3.63 -2.74
C GLY A 150 -23.51 -4.72 -1.66
N SER A 151 -24.06 -5.91 -1.98
CA SER A 151 -24.01 -7.08 -1.11
C SER A 151 -22.57 -7.53 -0.86
N ALA A 152 -21.72 -7.55 -1.90
CA ALA A 152 -20.31 -7.89 -1.78
C ALA A 152 -19.59 -6.92 -0.81
N MET A 153 -19.78 -5.61 -0.94
CA MET A 153 -19.15 -4.63 -0.04
C MET A 153 -19.64 -4.76 1.40
N ALA A 154 -20.91 -5.10 1.62
CA ALA A 154 -21.42 -5.38 2.97
C ALA A 154 -20.74 -6.63 3.60
N LYS A 155 -20.56 -7.70 2.83
CA LYS A 155 -19.83 -8.90 3.26
C LYS A 155 -18.36 -8.60 3.57
N VAL A 156 -17.70 -7.83 2.71
CA VAL A 156 -16.32 -7.36 2.92
C VAL A 156 -16.21 -6.54 4.19
N ALA A 157 -17.12 -5.59 4.40
CA ALA A 157 -17.14 -4.78 5.62
C ALA A 157 -17.31 -5.63 6.88
N ALA A 158 -18.23 -6.59 6.85
CA ALA A 158 -18.42 -7.54 7.96
C ALA A 158 -17.16 -8.39 8.22
N MET A 159 -16.44 -8.79 7.16
CA MET A 159 -15.17 -9.51 7.28
C MET A 159 -14.10 -8.64 7.92
N VAL A 160 -13.94 -7.39 7.50
CA VAL A 160 -12.98 -6.42 8.07
C VAL A 160 -13.31 -6.15 9.54
N GLN A 161 -14.58 -5.93 9.90
CA GLN A 161 -15.00 -5.70 11.27
C GLN A 161 -14.72 -6.92 12.17
N ARG A 162 -14.92 -8.14 11.66
CA ARG A 162 -14.52 -9.37 12.38
C ARG A 162 -13.01 -9.43 12.55
N LEU A 163 -12.23 -9.18 11.49
CA LEU A 163 -10.77 -9.18 11.52
C LEU A 163 -10.23 -8.23 12.59
N VAL A 164 -10.76 -7.02 12.68
CA VAL A 164 -10.37 -6.02 13.69
C VAL A 164 -10.69 -6.51 15.09
N ARG A 165 -11.90 -7.02 15.30
CA ARG A 165 -12.36 -7.52 16.60
C ARG A 165 -11.58 -8.77 17.05
N ASP A 166 -11.48 -9.77 16.18
CA ASP A 166 -10.87 -11.06 16.50
C ASP A 166 -9.35 -10.95 16.62
N GLY A 167 -8.73 -10.02 15.87
CA GLY A 167 -7.33 -9.62 16.02
C GLY A 167 -7.05 -8.71 17.21
N SER A 168 -8.07 -8.37 18.00
CA SER A 168 -7.93 -7.44 19.15
C SER A 168 -7.26 -6.11 18.77
N ILE A 169 -7.54 -5.62 17.56
CA ILE A 169 -6.95 -4.38 17.05
C ILE A 169 -7.71 -3.18 17.63
N ASP A 170 -6.96 -2.28 18.26
CA ASP A 170 -7.51 -1.02 18.75
C ASP A 170 -7.89 -0.11 17.56
N GLU A 171 -9.18 0.19 17.43
CA GLU A 171 -9.72 1.03 16.36
C GLU A 171 -9.09 2.42 16.32
N GLN A 172 -8.59 2.95 17.44
CA GLN A 172 -7.90 4.24 17.50
C GLN A 172 -6.55 4.22 16.75
N ARG A 173 -5.98 3.04 16.54
CA ARG A 173 -4.75 2.85 15.77
C ARG A 173 -4.99 2.69 14.27
N LEU A 174 -6.24 2.50 13.84
CA LEU A 174 -6.57 2.37 12.42
C LEU A 174 -6.35 3.71 11.71
N VAL A 175 -5.56 3.69 10.64
CA VAL A 175 -5.28 4.88 9.82
C VAL A 175 -6.13 4.94 8.55
N GLY A 176 -6.72 3.83 8.14
CA GLY A 176 -7.57 3.74 6.96
C GLY A 176 -7.63 2.32 6.40
N ALA A 177 -8.43 2.17 5.36
CA ALA A 177 -8.53 0.96 4.57
C ALA A 177 -8.27 1.28 3.09
N CYS A 178 -7.85 0.27 2.33
CA CYS A 178 -7.69 0.35 0.88
C CYS A 178 -8.25 -0.91 0.23
N LEU A 179 -8.88 -0.74 -0.93
CA LEU A 179 -9.42 -1.82 -1.73
C LEU A 179 -8.59 -1.99 -3.00
N ALA A 180 -8.04 -3.18 -3.20
CA ALA A 180 -7.31 -3.57 -4.41
C ALA A 180 -8.20 -4.48 -5.27
N LEU A 181 -8.28 -4.20 -6.55
CA LEU A 181 -9.11 -4.92 -7.53
C LEU A 181 -8.31 -5.22 -8.80
N PRO A 182 -8.68 -6.28 -9.55
CA PRO A 182 -8.23 -6.44 -10.92
C PRO A 182 -8.56 -5.21 -11.76
N GLY A 183 -7.60 -4.76 -12.58
CA GLY A 183 -7.76 -3.57 -13.44
C GLY A 183 -8.69 -3.80 -14.64
N PRO A 184 -8.99 -2.74 -15.39
CA PRO A 184 -8.65 -1.35 -15.08
C PRO A 184 -9.54 -0.73 -14.00
N VAL A 185 -9.00 0.21 -13.24
CA VAL A 185 -9.70 0.98 -12.21
C VAL A 185 -9.65 2.47 -12.57
N ASP A 186 -10.77 3.17 -12.51
CA ASP A 186 -10.80 4.62 -12.67
C ASP A 186 -10.16 5.30 -11.44
N PRO A 187 -9.04 6.01 -11.59
CA PRO A 187 -8.33 6.59 -10.46
C PRO A 187 -9.11 7.73 -9.78
N ALA A 188 -10.06 8.37 -10.46
CA ALA A 188 -10.85 9.48 -9.92
C ALA A 188 -12.00 8.98 -9.03
N THR A 189 -12.67 7.91 -9.45
CA THR A 189 -13.86 7.38 -8.78
C THR A 189 -13.60 6.09 -8.01
N GLY A 190 -12.48 5.40 -8.28
CA GLY A 190 -12.21 4.06 -7.76
C GLY A 190 -13.15 2.99 -8.31
N ALA A 191 -13.88 3.30 -9.37
CA ALA A 191 -14.79 2.35 -9.98
C ALA A 191 -14.03 1.40 -10.92
N PRO A 192 -14.36 0.10 -10.93
CA PRO A 192 -13.83 -0.81 -11.93
C PRO A 192 -14.30 -0.40 -13.32
N GLY A 193 -13.43 -0.52 -14.31
CA GLY A 193 -13.77 -0.35 -15.72
C GLY A 193 -14.64 -1.51 -16.23
N SER A 194 -14.41 -1.94 -17.46
CA SER A 194 -15.05 -3.15 -17.98
C SER A 194 -14.46 -4.40 -17.33
N ALA A 195 -14.96 -4.75 -16.16
CA ALA A 195 -14.52 -5.94 -15.44
C ALA A 195 -15.08 -7.19 -16.12
N VAL A 196 -14.26 -7.85 -16.93
CA VAL A 196 -14.62 -9.12 -17.61
C VAL A 196 -15.03 -10.17 -16.59
N TRP A 197 -14.45 -10.14 -15.41
CA TRP A 197 -14.61 -11.14 -14.35
C TRP A 197 -15.69 -10.81 -13.31
N LEU A 198 -16.16 -9.55 -13.27
CA LEU A 198 -17.16 -9.04 -12.33
C LEU A 198 -18.19 -8.19 -13.10
N PRO A 199 -19.04 -8.77 -13.94
CA PRO A 199 -19.86 -8.04 -14.93
C PRO A 199 -20.83 -7.03 -14.32
N GLY A 200 -21.30 -7.24 -13.09
CA GLY A 200 -22.20 -6.30 -12.39
C GLY A 200 -21.50 -5.11 -11.73
N TRP A 201 -20.16 -5.04 -11.75
CA TRP A 201 -19.39 -4.10 -10.95
C TRP A 201 -18.89 -2.87 -11.74
N ALA A 202 -18.99 -2.91 -13.05
CA ALA A 202 -18.51 -1.81 -13.89
C ALA A 202 -19.15 -0.46 -13.49
N ARG A 203 -18.30 0.56 -13.29
CA ARG A 203 -18.68 1.92 -12.91
C ARG A 203 -19.35 2.07 -11.53
N VAL A 204 -19.31 1.04 -10.69
CA VAL A 204 -19.84 1.11 -9.32
C VAL A 204 -18.78 1.71 -8.40
N PRO A 205 -19.10 2.75 -7.59
CA PRO A 205 -18.14 3.41 -6.70
C PRO A 205 -17.88 2.57 -5.44
N LEU A 206 -17.16 1.45 -5.59
CA LEU A 206 -16.96 0.45 -4.55
C LEU A 206 -16.29 1.03 -3.30
N GLY A 207 -15.36 1.96 -3.49
CA GLY A 207 -14.67 2.62 -2.38
C GLY A 207 -15.61 3.47 -1.51
N GLU A 208 -16.59 4.13 -2.12
CA GLU A 208 -17.60 4.90 -1.40
C GLU A 208 -18.53 3.97 -0.61
N ILE A 209 -19.04 2.92 -1.25
CA ILE A 209 -19.92 1.93 -0.62
C ILE A 209 -19.24 1.25 0.57
N LEU A 210 -18.01 0.77 0.37
CA LEU A 210 -17.25 0.14 1.45
C LEU A 210 -16.89 1.16 2.55
N GLY A 211 -16.58 2.39 2.15
CA GLY A 211 -16.25 3.48 3.06
C GLY A 211 -17.42 3.87 3.97
N GLU A 212 -18.66 3.86 3.47
CA GLU A 212 -19.86 4.06 4.27
C GLU A 212 -20.01 2.99 5.36
N HIS A 213 -19.83 1.72 4.98
CA HIS A 213 -19.90 0.60 5.94
C HIS A 213 -18.78 0.63 7.00
N LEU A 214 -17.56 1.03 6.60
CA LEU A 214 -16.40 1.09 7.51
C LEU A 214 -16.26 2.44 8.23
N ARG A 215 -17.04 3.45 7.85
CA ARG A 215 -16.99 4.83 8.35
C ARG A 215 -15.61 5.47 8.21
N MET A 216 -14.90 5.13 7.14
CA MET A 216 -13.61 5.70 6.80
C MET A 216 -13.42 5.76 5.27
N PRO A 217 -12.59 6.67 4.75
CA PRO A 217 -12.27 6.69 3.32
C PRO A 217 -11.59 5.39 2.89
N VAL A 218 -12.07 4.80 1.78
CA VAL A 218 -11.49 3.59 1.18
C VAL A 218 -11.10 3.90 -0.26
N PRO A 219 -9.86 4.32 -0.52
CA PRO A 219 -9.36 4.42 -1.88
C PRO A 219 -9.34 3.04 -2.54
N VAL A 220 -9.56 3.05 -3.86
CA VAL A 220 -9.50 1.85 -4.68
C VAL A 220 -8.33 1.96 -5.65
N VAL A 221 -7.59 0.89 -5.79
CA VAL A 221 -6.43 0.83 -6.68
C VAL A 221 -6.40 -0.49 -7.45
N LYS A 222 -5.65 -0.51 -8.54
CA LYS A 222 -5.34 -1.73 -9.25
C LYS A 222 -4.48 -2.66 -8.38
N ASP A 223 -4.79 -3.95 -8.36
CA ASP A 223 -4.12 -4.99 -7.58
C ASP A 223 -2.61 -5.06 -7.80
N THR A 224 -2.15 -5.05 -9.07
CA THR A 224 -0.72 -5.10 -9.39
C THR A 224 0.02 -3.80 -9.01
N LEU A 225 -0.67 -2.66 -8.98
CA LEU A 225 -0.12 -1.43 -8.43
C LEU A 225 0.01 -1.52 -6.90
N ALA A 226 -1.01 -2.09 -6.23
CA ALA A 226 -0.95 -2.36 -4.80
C ALA A 226 0.23 -3.29 -4.46
N ALA A 227 0.43 -4.35 -5.24
CA ALA A 227 1.52 -5.30 -5.07
C ALA A 227 2.90 -4.62 -5.12
N VAL A 228 3.14 -3.80 -6.14
CA VAL A 228 4.41 -3.07 -6.29
C VAL A 228 4.64 -2.08 -5.16
N ILE A 229 3.61 -1.36 -4.71
CA ILE A 229 3.71 -0.44 -3.58
C ILE A 229 4.10 -1.21 -2.31
N GLY A 230 3.48 -2.35 -2.08
CA GLY A 230 3.78 -3.19 -0.92
C GLY A 230 5.18 -3.79 -0.95
N GLU A 231 5.63 -4.29 -2.10
CA GLU A 231 7.00 -4.78 -2.26
C GLU A 231 8.02 -3.67 -2.01
N ASN A 232 7.80 -2.47 -2.55
CA ASN A 232 8.65 -1.32 -2.26
C ASN A 232 8.65 -0.98 -0.76
N TRP A 233 7.49 -1.11 -0.11
CA TRP A 233 7.37 -0.88 1.32
C TRP A 233 8.19 -1.90 2.11
N VAL A 234 8.12 -3.18 1.81
CA VAL A 234 8.86 -4.25 2.53
C VAL A 234 10.36 -4.19 2.25
N ARG A 235 10.76 -3.98 1.00
CA ARG A 235 12.18 -3.89 0.60
C ARG A 235 12.88 -2.62 1.11
N GLY A 236 12.13 -1.59 1.45
CA GLY A 236 12.68 -0.34 1.98
C GLY A 236 13.72 0.28 1.05
N GLY A 237 14.97 0.44 1.55
CA GLY A 237 16.04 1.13 0.82
C GLY A 237 16.53 0.43 -0.44
N GLU A 238 16.40 -0.87 -0.57
CA GLU A 238 16.86 -1.64 -1.74
C GLU A 238 16.05 -1.32 -3.01
N SER A 239 14.84 -0.78 -2.87
CA SER A 239 13.99 -0.42 -4.00
C SER A 239 14.36 0.92 -4.65
N LEU A 240 15.13 1.79 -3.97
CA LEU A 240 15.37 3.16 -4.42
C LEU A 240 16.28 3.28 -5.65
N ASP A 241 17.15 2.30 -5.88
CA ASP A 241 18.10 2.30 -7.01
C ASP A 241 17.80 1.15 -7.98
N SER A 242 16.57 0.63 -7.97
CA SER A 242 16.19 -0.53 -8.77
C SER A 242 14.93 -0.30 -9.59
N THR A 243 14.80 -1.06 -10.66
CA THR A 243 13.54 -1.24 -11.39
C THR A 243 12.96 -2.59 -11.00
N MET A 244 11.71 -2.59 -10.59
CA MET A 244 10.98 -3.80 -10.24
C MET A 244 9.80 -4.01 -11.20
N VAL A 245 9.65 -5.25 -11.63
CA VAL A 245 8.48 -5.72 -12.39
C VAL A 245 7.82 -6.82 -11.56
N PHE A 246 6.59 -6.57 -11.15
CA PHE A 246 5.74 -7.56 -10.51
C PHE A 246 4.84 -8.17 -11.58
N VAL A 247 4.89 -9.48 -11.76
CA VAL A 247 4.06 -10.21 -12.72
C VAL A 247 3.00 -10.99 -11.96
N TYR A 248 1.75 -10.65 -12.19
CA TYR A 248 0.59 -11.39 -11.68
C TYR A 248 0.09 -12.35 -12.76
N ILE A 249 -0.02 -13.62 -12.39
CA ILE A 249 -0.62 -14.69 -13.22
C ILE A 249 -1.62 -15.42 -12.32
N GLY A 250 -2.90 -15.20 -12.56
CA GLY A 250 -3.99 -15.78 -11.80
C GLY A 250 -5.25 -15.89 -12.66
N THR A 251 -6.37 -15.37 -12.19
CA THR A 251 -7.62 -15.25 -12.98
C THR A 251 -7.40 -14.42 -14.24
N GLY A 252 -6.45 -13.47 -14.20
CA GLY A 252 -5.95 -12.69 -15.33
C GLY A 252 -4.43 -12.64 -15.33
N THR A 253 -3.88 -11.83 -16.24
CA THR A 253 -2.45 -11.50 -16.27
C THR A 253 -2.27 -10.00 -16.23
N GLY A 254 -1.44 -9.52 -15.32
CA GLY A 254 -1.15 -8.10 -15.14
C GLY A 254 0.29 -7.85 -14.73
N LEU A 255 0.76 -6.63 -14.92
CA LEU A 255 2.06 -6.18 -14.47
C LEU A 255 1.91 -5.00 -13.50
N GLY A 256 2.76 -4.99 -12.48
CA GLY A 256 3.07 -3.82 -11.67
C GLY A 256 4.52 -3.40 -11.95
N LEU A 257 4.78 -2.11 -12.01
CA LEU A 257 6.09 -1.56 -12.33
C LEU A 257 6.49 -0.53 -11.28
N SER A 258 7.75 -0.55 -10.87
CA SER A 258 8.36 0.58 -10.15
C SER A 258 9.75 0.88 -10.67
N VAL A 259 10.12 2.15 -10.61
CA VAL A 259 11.44 2.65 -10.98
C VAL A 259 11.93 3.53 -9.84
N ASN A 260 13.09 3.19 -9.30
CA ASN A 260 13.69 3.89 -8.15
C ASN A 260 12.74 3.99 -6.95
N GLY A 261 12.02 2.90 -6.67
CA GLY A 261 11.04 2.83 -5.59
C GLY A 261 9.70 3.53 -5.87
N GLU A 262 9.58 4.26 -6.99
CA GLU A 262 8.35 4.95 -7.37
C GLU A 262 7.48 4.08 -8.27
N PRO A 263 6.23 3.79 -7.90
CA PRO A 263 5.32 3.01 -8.71
C PRO A 263 4.95 3.72 -10.01
N VAL A 264 5.08 3.04 -11.14
CA VAL A 264 4.69 3.55 -12.46
C VAL A 264 3.19 3.39 -12.63
N ARG A 265 2.44 4.48 -12.55
CA ARG A 265 0.97 4.48 -12.65
C ARG A 265 0.48 4.57 -14.08
N GLY A 266 1.26 5.18 -14.98
CA GLY A 266 0.81 5.54 -16.30
C GLY A 266 -0.19 6.71 -16.29
N PHE A 267 -0.63 7.12 -17.48
CA PHE A 267 -1.56 8.26 -17.63
C PHE A 267 -2.93 8.01 -16.98
N SER A 268 -3.48 6.80 -17.12
CA SER A 268 -4.80 6.43 -16.61
C SER A 268 -4.76 5.74 -15.22
N GLY A 269 -3.60 5.65 -14.58
CA GLY A 269 -3.46 4.88 -13.34
C GLY A 269 -3.42 3.36 -13.53
N ASN A 270 -3.46 2.87 -14.77
CA ASN A 270 -3.62 1.45 -15.12
C ASN A 270 -2.43 0.90 -15.93
N SER A 271 -1.20 1.31 -15.61
CA SER A 271 -0.02 0.73 -16.28
C SER A 271 0.02 -0.80 -16.07
N GLY A 272 0.60 -1.51 -17.04
CA GLY A 272 0.78 -2.96 -16.94
C GLY A 272 -0.47 -3.81 -17.25
N GLU A 273 -1.47 -3.25 -17.96
CA GLU A 273 -2.58 -4.01 -18.52
C GLU A 273 -2.13 -4.80 -19.77
N VAL A 274 -1.46 -5.94 -19.51
CA VAL A 274 -0.90 -6.78 -20.59
C VAL A 274 -1.78 -7.99 -20.92
N GLY A 275 -2.84 -8.24 -20.19
CA GLY A 275 -3.71 -9.40 -20.39
C GLY A 275 -4.27 -9.49 -21.81
N ALA A 276 -4.71 -8.36 -22.39
CA ALA A 276 -5.19 -8.30 -23.75
C ALA A 276 -4.12 -8.63 -24.81
N MET A 277 -2.85 -8.25 -24.54
CA MET A 277 -1.73 -8.58 -25.43
C MET A 277 -1.43 -10.08 -25.41
N MET A 278 -1.49 -10.72 -24.24
CA MET A 278 -1.27 -12.16 -24.10
C MET A 278 -2.34 -12.96 -24.84
N THR A 279 -3.60 -12.52 -24.79
CA THR A 279 -4.70 -13.16 -25.53
C THR A 279 -4.50 -13.02 -27.06
N ALA A 280 -4.07 -11.83 -27.51
CA ALA A 280 -3.80 -11.60 -28.94
C ALA A 280 -2.61 -12.44 -29.47
N LEU A 281 -1.58 -12.66 -28.66
CA LEU A 281 -0.45 -13.53 -29.00
C LEU A 281 -0.82 -15.01 -29.02
N GLY A 282 -1.71 -15.43 -28.11
CA GLY A 282 -2.20 -16.81 -28.04
C GLY A 282 -3.20 -17.19 -29.14
N SER A 283 -3.86 -16.21 -29.76
CA SER A 283 -4.80 -16.44 -30.87
C SER A 283 -4.13 -16.64 -32.23
N ASN A 284 -2.84 -16.34 -32.36
CA ASN A 284 -2.01 -16.61 -33.54
C ASN A 284 -1.27 -17.94 -33.37
N GLY A 285 -1.98 -19.02 -33.03
CA GLY A 285 -1.46 -20.37 -33.24
C GLY A 285 -1.06 -20.52 -34.73
N PRO A 286 0.00 -21.30 -35.05
CA PRO A 286 0.40 -21.50 -36.44
C PRO A 286 -0.81 -22.02 -37.21
N GLY A 287 -1.26 -21.25 -38.18
CA GLY A 287 -2.34 -21.64 -39.05
C GLY A 287 -2.05 -23.03 -39.60
N GLU A 288 -2.98 -23.95 -39.43
CA GLU A 288 -2.97 -25.22 -40.17
C GLU A 288 -2.97 -24.90 -41.67
N PRO A 289 -2.20 -25.65 -42.47
CA PRO A 289 -2.05 -25.44 -43.91
C PRO A 289 -3.34 -25.65 -44.67
#